data_d94cbbbea58a83cff952fb104be1b3e7
#
_entry.id   d94cbbbea58a83cff952fb104be1b3e7
#
_cell.length_a   1.000
_cell.length_b   1.000
_cell.length_c   1.000
_cell.angle_alpha   90.00
_cell.angle_beta   90.00
_cell.angle_gamma   90.00
#
_symmetry.space_group_name_H-M   'P 1'
#
loop_
_entity.id
_entity.type
_entity.pdbx_description
1 polymer ?
#
loop_
_entity_poly.entity_id
_entity_poly.type
_entity_poly.pdbx_seq_one_letter_code
_entity_poly.pdbx_strand_id
1 'polypeptide(L)'
;MEQQKQNKKIRRYPPKMDIIFQAIFGEVGSENITKDFLEKILKRKIEKISLDKNPILRRELKDDKLGVLDIVTELDGKEKCNIEMQLIDKNNIIERMLYYWSKMYTRQIKTGDDYKKLEKTIVILIADFNIKGLEEVEYHSTWKIIETNSVKKLILTDKFELDIIE
;
A
#
# COMPACT_ATOMS: atom_id res chain seq x y z
N MET A 1 8.43 -23.75 -50.76
CA MET A 1 8.01 -23.89 -49.35
C MET A 1 8.32 -22.57 -48.65
N GLU A 2 7.36 -21.65 -48.66
CA GLU A 2 7.49 -20.35 -47.96
C GLU A 2 7.15 -20.53 -46.49
N GLN A 3 8.13 -20.27 -45.62
CA GLN A 3 7.89 -20.22 -44.17
C GLN A 3 7.19 -18.91 -43.83
N GLN A 4 5.90 -18.96 -43.55
CA GLN A 4 5.15 -17.87 -42.94
C GLN A 4 5.72 -17.58 -41.56
N LYS A 5 6.52 -16.53 -41.44
CA LYS A 5 6.88 -15.93 -40.15
C LYS A 5 5.61 -15.34 -39.53
N GLN A 6 4.98 -16.05 -38.59
CA GLN A 6 3.93 -15.49 -37.75
C GLN A 6 4.52 -14.32 -36.95
N ASN A 7 4.17 -13.10 -37.32
CA ASN A 7 4.43 -11.89 -36.54
C ASN A 7 3.64 -12.00 -35.24
N LYS A 8 4.27 -12.50 -34.20
CA LYS A 8 3.69 -12.50 -32.82
C LYS A 8 3.50 -11.05 -32.41
N LYS A 9 2.28 -10.53 -32.50
CA LYS A 9 1.91 -9.19 -32.05
C LYS A 9 2.23 -9.10 -30.55
N ILE A 10 3.27 -8.36 -30.18
CA ILE A 10 3.62 -8.11 -28.77
C ILE A 10 2.47 -7.34 -28.15
N ARG A 11 1.74 -7.98 -27.25
CA ARG A 11 0.69 -7.32 -26.47
C ARG A 11 1.36 -6.53 -25.36
N ARG A 12 1.17 -5.22 -25.34
CA ARG A 12 1.60 -4.34 -24.25
C ARG A 12 0.45 -4.18 -23.28
N TYR A 13 0.70 -4.47 -22.03
CA TYR A 13 -0.28 -4.29 -20.94
C TYR A 13 0.14 -3.07 -20.11
N PRO A 14 -0.80 -2.19 -19.71
CA PRO A 14 -0.47 -1.03 -18.89
C PRO A 14 -0.05 -1.48 -17.47
N PRO A 15 0.96 -0.83 -16.87
CA PRO A 15 1.47 -1.17 -15.53
C PRO A 15 0.43 -1.08 -14.41
N LYS A 16 -0.63 -0.30 -14.61
CA LYS A 16 -1.74 -0.14 -13.65
C LYS A 16 -2.68 -1.34 -13.54
N MET A 17 -2.57 -2.34 -14.41
CA MET A 17 -3.34 -3.57 -14.25
C MET A 17 -2.79 -4.37 -13.05
N ASP A 18 -3.67 -4.84 -12.17
CA ASP A 18 -3.34 -5.55 -10.93
C ASP A 18 -2.25 -6.62 -11.11
N ILE A 19 -2.44 -7.51 -12.11
CA ILE A 19 -1.48 -8.59 -12.40
C ILE A 19 -0.12 -8.03 -12.81
N ILE A 20 -0.09 -6.96 -13.62
CA ILE A 20 1.16 -6.36 -14.09
C ILE A 20 1.83 -5.58 -12.96
N PHE A 21 1.03 -4.85 -12.17
CA PHE A 21 1.52 -4.12 -11.01
C PHE A 21 2.17 -5.07 -9.99
N GLN A 22 1.50 -6.17 -9.66
CA GLN A 22 2.05 -7.20 -8.78
C GLN A 22 3.31 -7.86 -9.36
N ALA A 23 3.34 -8.14 -10.66
CA ALA A 23 4.53 -8.72 -11.32
C ALA A 23 5.74 -7.77 -11.30
N ILE A 24 5.51 -6.45 -11.38
CA ILE A 24 6.60 -5.45 -11.36
C ILE A 24 7.12 -5.20 -9.94
N PHE A 25 6.20 -5.08 -8.95
CA PHE A 25 6.52 -4.58 -7.62
C PHE A 25 6.35 -5.60 -6.49
N GLY A 26 5.59 -6.69 -6.70
CA GLY A 26 5.21 -7.63 -5.64
C GLY A 26 5.89 -8.98 -5.68
N GLU A 27 6.60 -9.34 -6.76
CA GLU A 27 7.24 -10.63 -6.89
C GLU A 27 8.64 -10.67 -6.23
N VAL A 28 9.06 -11.87 -5.83
CA VAL A 28 10.42 -12.11 -5.34
C VAL A 28 11.43 -11.75 -6.45
N GLY A 29 12.37 -10.88 -6.11
CA GLY A 29 13.33 -10.32 -7.07
C GLY A 29 13.00 -8.89 -7.50
N SER A 30 11.82 -8.38 -7.16
CA SER A 30 11.41 -6.99 -7.40
C SER A 30 11.83 -6.02 -6.28
N GLU A 31 12.50 -6.49 -5.23
CA GLU A 31 12.80 -5.72 -4.03
C GLU A 31 13.48 -4.38 -4.34
N ASN A 32 14.43 -4.35 -5.27
CA ASN A 32 15.14 -3.11 -5.63
C ASN A 32 14.22 -2.12 -6.34
N ILE A 33 13.38 -2.59 -7.27
CA ILE A 33 12.43 -1.74 -8.01
C ILE A 33 11.40 -1.17 -7.04
N THR A 34 10.86 -2.01 -6.16
CA THR A 34 9.86 -1.62 -5.16
C THR A 34 10.45 -0.68 -4.12
N LYS A 35 11.70 -0.89 -3.72
CA LYS A 35 12.45 0.02 -2.86
C LYS A 35 12.59 1.41 -3.48
N ASP A 36 13.08 1.48 -4.72
CA ASP A 36 13.26 2.77 -5.42
C ASP A 36 11.92 3.50 -5.60
N PHE A 37 10.86 2.77 -5.87
CA PHE A 37 9.51 3.31 -5.96
C PHE A 37 9.04 3.89 -4.62
N LEU A 38 9.18 3.14 -3.53
CA LEU A 38 8.81 3.57 -2.19
C LEU A 38 9.64 4.75 -1.69
N GLU A 39 10.93 4.80 -1.97
CA GLU A 39 11.79 5.95 -1.62
C GLU A 39 11.30 7.26 -2.28
N LYS A 40 10.75 7.17 -3.49
CA LYS A 40 10.17 8.34 -4.19
C LYS A 40 8.86 8.79 -3.56
N ILE A 41 7.98 7.87 -3.20
CA ILE A 41 6.70 8.19 -2.57
C ILE A 41 6.92 8.73 -1.16
N LEU A 42 7.65 7.99 -0.33
CA LEU A 42 7.87 8.33 1.09
C LEU A 42 8.90 9.45 1.28
N LYS A 43 9.55 9.90 0.21
CA LYS A 43 10.55 11.00 0.20
C LYS A 43 11.67 10.79 1.23
N ARG A 44 12.05 9.54 1.46
CA ARG A 44 13.13 9.16 2.38
C ARG A 44 13.88 7.93 1.86
N LYS A 45 15.10 7.74 2.38
CA LYS A 45 15.88 6.53 2.10
C LYS A 45 15.34 5.34 2.88
N ILE A 46 15.42 4.17 2.27
CA ILE A 46 15.09 2.87 2.84
C ILE A 46 16.34 2.01 2.70
N GLU A 47 16.81 1.45 3.80
CA GLU A 47 18.02 0.62 3.78
C GLU A 47 17.70 -0.77 3.22
N LYS A 48 16.63 -1.38 3.76
CA LYS A 48 16.24 -2.75 3.43
C LYS A 48 14.73 -2.87 3.23
N ILE A 49 14.34 -3.71 2.28
CA ILE A 49 12.95 -4.07 2.05
C ILE A 49 12.81 -5.59 1.99
N SER A 50 11.69 -6.12 2.48
CA SER A 50 11.27 -7.49 2.23
C SER A 50 9.82 -7.53 1.78
N LEU A 51 9.53 -8.33 0.76
CA LEU A 51 8.19 -8.53 0.20
C LEU A 51 7.49 -9.69 0.92
N ASP A 52 6.22 -9.51 1.29
CA ASP A 52 5.40 -10.61 1.80
C ASP A 52 4.92 -11.47 0.63
N LYS A 53 5.23 -12.77 0.68
CA LYS A 53 4.87 -13.74 -0.36
C LYS A 53 3.37 -14.09 -0.36
N ASN A 54 2.64 -13.73 0.67
CA ASN A 54 1.23 -14.11 0.82
C ASN A 54 0.42 -13.01 1.54
N PRO A 55 0.15 -11.89 0.87
CA PRO A 55 -0.43 -10.69 1.47
C PRO A 55 -1.94 -10.84 1.77
N ILE A 56 -2.36 -12.01 2.28
CA ILE A 56 -3.75 -12.27 2.64
C ILE A 56 -4.00 -11.86 4.08
N LEU A 57 -4.90 -10.90 4.28
CA LEU A 57 -5.46 -10.60 5.59
C LEU A 57 -6.41 -11.73 5.99
N ARG A 58 -5.91 -12.69 6.77
CA ARG A 58 -6.73 -13.81 7.27
C ARG A 58 -7.88 -13.27 8.13
N ARG A 59 -9.00 -13.96 8.09
CA ARG A 59 -10.08 -13.74 9.06
C ARG A 59 -9.60 -14.18 10.43
N GLU A 60 -9.67 -13.31 11.40
CA GLU A 60 -9.40 -13.64 12.81
C GLU A 60 -10.66 -14.23 13.46
N LEU A 61 -11.83 -13.74 13.03
CA LEU A 61 -13.14 -14.26 13.39
C LEU A 61 -13.85 -14.78 12.14
N LYS A 62 -14.80 -15.71 12.35
CA LYS A 62 -15.55 -16.34 11.24
C LYS A 62 -16.27 -15.31 10.36
N ASP A 63 -16.71 -14.21 10.96
CA ASP A 63 -17.46 -13.14 10.29
C ASP A 63 -16.61 -11.98 9.81
N ASP A 64 -15.29 -12.03 10.01
CA ASP A 64 -14.37 -11.01 9.52
C ASP A 64 -14.36 -10.96 7.99
N LYS A 65 -14.31 -9.74 7.44
CA LYS A 65 -14.13 -9.54 6.01
C LYS A 65 -12.74 -10.00 5.59
N LEU A 66 -12.68 -10.90 4.60
CA LEU A 66 -11.42 -11.27 3.98
C LEU A 66 -10.87 -10.08 3.19
N GLY A 67 -9.67 -9.60 3.53
CA GLY A 67 -8.93 -8.63 2.74
C GLY A 67 -7.81 -9.32 1.97
N VAL A 68 -7.67 -9.00 0.70
CA VAL A 68 -6.48 -9.34 -0.09
C VAL A 68 -5.77 -8.03 -0.36
N LEU A 69 -4.51 -7.93 0.04
CA LEU A 69 -3.66 -6.76 -0.18
C LEU A 69 -2.87 -6.96 -1.48
N ASP A 70 -2.61 -5.88 -2.20
CA ASP A 70 -1.90 -6.01 -3.47
C ASP A 70 -0.41 -6.31 -3.23
N ILE A 71 0.29 -5.45 -2.51
CA ILE A 71 1.71 -5.64 -2.21
C ILE A 71 1.98 -5.24 -0.78
N VAL A 72 2.47 -6.18 0.04
CA VAL A 72 2.87 -5.93 1.42
C VAL A 72 4.37 -6.05 1.55
N THR A 73 4.95 -5.04 2.22
CA THR A 73 6.39 -4.97 2.45
C THR A 73 6.70 -4.66 3.91
N GLU A 74 7.88 -5.10 4.35
CA GLU A 74 8.50 -4.64 5.57
C GLU A 74 9.70 -3.77 5.23
N LEU A 75 9.75 -2.57 5.80
CA LEU A 75 10.81 -1.60 5.58
C LEU A 75 11.73 -1.57 6.81
N ASP A 76 13.03 -1.67 6.58
CA ASP A 76 14.09 -1.60 7.57
C ASP A 76 13.91 -2.57 8.76
N GLY A 77 13.24 -3.71 8.50
CA GLY A 77 12.98 -4.76 9.49
C GLY A 77 11.95 -4.40 10.55
N LYS A 78 11.18 -3.34 10.38
CA LYS A 78 10.22 -2.81 11.38
C LYS A 78 8.90 -2.38 10.76
N GLU A 79 8.91 -1.35 9.93
CA GLU A 79 7.69 -0.71 9.43
C GLU A 79 6.96 -1.62 8.44
N LYS A 80 5.64 -1.64 8.52
CA LYS A 80 4.78 -2.37 7.58
C LYS A 80 4.23 -1.39 6.54
N CYS A 81 4.34 -1.76 5.28
CA CYS A 81 3.83 -0.94 4.19
C CYS A 81 2.98 -1.79 3.25
N ASN A 82 1.79 -1.31 2.92
CA ASN A 82 0.92 -1.87 1.89
C ASN A 82 0.78 -0.90 0.74
N ILE A 83 0.91 -1.38 -0.49
CA ILE A 83 0.70 -0.60 -1.71
C ILE A 83 -0.52 -1.17 -2.42
N GLU A 84 -1.52 -0.34 -2.65
CA GLU A 84 -2.78 -0.67 -3.33
C GLU A 84 -2.89 0.08 -4.65
N MET A 85 -3.17 -0.63 -5.74
CA MET A 85 -3.52 -0.06 -7.03
C MET A 85 -5.02 -0.20 -7.27
N GLN A 86 -5.71 0.91 -7.51
CA GLN A 86 -7.15 0.90 -7.70
C GLN A 86 -7.56 1.63 -8.98
N LEU A 87 -8.26 0.93 -9.86
CA LEU A 87 -8.69 1.44 -11.18
C LEU A 87 -10.11 1.99 -11.18
N ILE A 88 -10.93 1.64 -10.18
CA ILE A 88 -12.35 1.96 -10.14
C ILE A 88 -12.72 2.39 -8.72
N ASP A 89 -13.34 3.55 -8.60
CA ASP A 89 -13.94 3.99 -7.35
C ASP A 89 -15.24 3.20 -7.07
N LYS A 90 -15.30 2.60 -5.88
CA LYS A 90 -16.50 1.96 -5.33
C LYS A 90 -17.17 2.81 -4.25
N ASN A 91 -16.84 4.10 -4.17
CA ASN A 91 -17.32 5.05 -3.15
C ASN A 91 -17.05 4.61 -1.69
N ASN A 92 -15.99 3.87 -1.46
CA ASN A 92 -15.59 3.38 -0.12
C ASN A 92 -14.08 3.16 0.00
N ILE A 93 -13.32 3.86 -0.84
CA ILE A 93 -11.88 3.60 -0.92
C ILE A 93 -11.16 4.00 0.36
N ILE A 94 -11.52 5.11 0.98
CA ILE A 94 -10.90 5.61 2.23
C ILE A 94 -11.17 4.65 3.39
N GLU A 95 -12.43 4.21 3.57
CA GLU A 95 -12.80 3.24 4.61
C GLU A 95 -12.06 1.91 4.42
N ARG A 96 -11.87 1.50 3.16
CA ARG A 96 -11.12 0.29 2.84
C ARG A 96 -9.64 0.43 3.19
N MET A 97 -9.02 1.56 2.89
CA MET A 97 -7.62 1.81 3.26
C MET A 97 -7.43 1.84 4.78
N LEU A 98 -8.33 2.49 5.51
CA LEU A 98 -8.33 2.50 6.98
C LEU A 98 -8.53 1.08 7.56
N TYR A 99 -9.41 0.28 6.96
CA TYR A 99 -9.59 -1.11 7.35
C TYR A 99 -8.31 -1.93 7.14
N TYR A 100 -7.65 -1.80 5.97
CA TYR A 100 -6.40 -2.50 5.70
C TYR A 100 -5.29 -2.07 6.65
N TRP A 101 -5.14 -0.76 6.87
CA TRP A 101 -4.22 -0.23 7.86
C TRP A 101 -4.46 -0.85 9.25
N SER A 102 -5.69 -0.82 9.74
CA SER A 102 -6.03 -1.33 11.06
C SER A 102 -5.72 -2.82 11.23
N LYS A 103 -6.04 -3.62 10.23
CA LYS A 103 -5.74 -5.06 10.21
C LYS A 103 -4.23 -5.35 10.20
N MET A 104 -3.46 -4.60 9.43
CA MET A 104 -2.01 -4.72 9.42
C MET A 104 -1.39 -4.29 10.75
N TYR A 105 -1.91 -3.20 11.33
CA TYR A 105 -1.42 -2.67 12.59
C TYR A 105 -1.69 -3.63 13.75
N THR A 106 -2.91 -4.12 13.90
CA THR A 106 -3.31 -5.02 14.99
C THR A 106 -2.63 -6.39 14.92
N ARG A 107 -2.26 -6.87 13.73
CA ARG A 107 -1.60 -8.17 13.55
C ARG A 107 -0.15 -8.22 14.03
N GLN A 108 0.44 -7.09 14.34
CA GLN A 108 1.83 -7.04 14.82
C GLN A 108 1.99 -7.58 16.22
N ILE A 109 0.91 -7.67 16.99
CA ILE A 109 0.92 -8.15 18.39
C ILE A 109 -0.12 -9.25 18.61
N LYS A 110 0.09 -10.05 19.63
CA LYS A 110 -0.82 -11.10 20.11
C LYS A 110 -1.28 -10.80 21.53
N THR A 111 -2.25 -11.58 22.00
CA THR A 111 -2.70 -11.50 23.38
C THR A 111 -1.51 -11.64 24.35
N GLY A 112 -1.37 -10.66 25.26
CA GLY A 112 -0.28 -10.59 26.23
C GLY A 112 0.97 -9.85 25.78
N ASP A 113 1.05 -9.43 24.52
CA ASP A 113 2.15 -8.59 24.05
C ASP A 113 2.03 -7.14 24.53
N ASP A 114 3.17 -6.48 24.70
CA ASP A 114 3.22 -5.04 24.99
C ASP A 114 2.86 -4.23 23.73
N TYR A 115 1.98 -3.26 23.87
CA TYR A 115 1.59 -2.33 22.81
C TYR A 115 2.77 -1.53 22.25
N LYS A 116 3.87 -1.38 22.98
CA LYS A 116 5.12 -0.74 22.50
C LYS A 116 5.78 -1.49 21.34
N LYS A 117 5.45 -2.76 21.13
CA LYS A 117 5.92 -3.55 19.98
C LYS A 117 5.26 -3.15 18.66
N LEU A 118 4.16 -2.38 18.70
CA LEU A 118 3.51 -1.90 17.49
C LEU A 118 4.42 -0.95 16.74
N GLU A 119 4.73 -1.29 15.50
CA GLU A 119 5.56 -0.50 14.61
C GLU A 119 4.71 0.33 13.63
N LYS A 120 5.34 1.29 12.99
CA LYS A 120 4.70 2.14 11.99
C LYS A 120 4.07 1.29 10.89
N THR A 121 2.84 1.65 10.53
CA THR A 121 2.11 1.03 9.43
C THR A 121 1.73 2.10 8.43
N ILE A 122 2.10 1.87 7.17
CA ILE A 122 1.91 2.77 6.05
C ILE A 122 0.97 2.08 5.05
N VAL A 123 -0.02 2.81 4.56
CA VAL A 123 -0.80 2.38 3.40
C VAL A 123 -0.61 3.40 2.28
N ILE A 124 -0.27 2.93 1.10
CA ILE A 124 -0.14 3.76 -0.11
C ILE A 124 -1.24 3.35 -1.07
N LEU A 125 -2.14 4.27 -1.38
CA LEU A 125 -3.16 4.12 -2.39
C LEU A 125 -2.71 4.81 -3.67
N ILE A 126 -2.72 4.09 -4.78
CA ILE A 126 -2.56 4.64 -6.13
C ILE A 126 -3.92 4.49 -6.82
N ALA A 127 -4.60 5.60 -7.08
CA ALA A 127 -5.92 5.62 -7.69
C ALA A 127 -5.83 6.11 -9.14
N ASP A 128 -6.48 5.39 -10.06
CA ASP A 128 -6.64 5.82 -11.47
C ASP A 128 -7.96 6.60 -11.65
N PHE A 129 -8.35 7.34 -10.60
CA PHE A 129 -9.57 8.16 -10.56
C PHE A 129 -9.43 9.23 -9.47
N ASN A 130 -10.22 10.31 -9.59
CA ASN A 130 -10.27 11.36 -8.57
C ASN A 130 -11.17 10.91 -7.41
N ILE A 131 -10.67 11.03 -6.19
CA ILE A 131 -11.41 10.65 -4.98
C ILE A 131 -12.28 11.82 -4.54
N LYS A 132 -13.59 11.60 -4.49
CA LYS A 132 -14.55 12.62 -4.07
C LYS A 132 -14.21 13.17 -2.68
N GLY A 133 -14.14 14.50 -2.60
CA GLY A 133 -13.78 15.22 -1.36
C GLY A 133 -12.30 15.54 -1.22
N LEU A 134 -11.45 15.13 -2.18
CA LEU A 134 -10.04 15.46 -2.23
C LEU A 134 -9.66 16.41 -3.37
N GLU A 135 -10.63 17.05 -4.00
CA GLU A 135 -10.46 17.88 -5.20
C GLU A 135 -9.51 19.08 -4.99
N GLU A 136 -9.35 19.53 -3.75
CA GLU A 136 -8.45 20.64 -3.40
C GLU A 136 -7.09 20.18 -2.87
N VAL A 137 -6.83 18.86 -2.87
CA VAL A 137 -5.60 18.27 -2.37
C VAL A 137 -4.64 18.00 -3.53
N GLU A 138 -3.35 18.14 -3.29
CA GLU A 138 -2.32 17.78 -4.28
C GLU A 138 -2.44 16.30 -4.70
N TYR A 139 -2.12 16.01 -5.97
CA TYR A 139 -2.17 14.67 -6.54
C TYR A 139 -1.46 13.58 -5.70
N HIS A 140 -0.50 13.98 -4.86
CA HIS A 140 0.15 13.16 -3.88
C HIS A 140 0.01 13.79 -2.50
N SER A 141 -0.80 13.20 -1.66
CA SER A 141 -1.11 13.68 -0.31
C SER A 141 -0.74 12.65 0.76
N THR A 142 -0.21 13.15 1.89
CA THR A 142 0.16 12.32 3.04
C THR A 142 -0.72 12.68 4.24
N TRP A 143 -1.37 11.68 4.80
CA TRP A 143 -2.34 11.82 5.89
C TRP A 143 -1.78 11.24 7.19
N LYS A 144 -1.97 11.97 8.28
CA LYS A 144 -1.49 11.62 9.63
C LYS A 144 -2.56 11.95 10.68
N ILE A 145 -2.42 11.35 11.86
CA ILE A 145 -3.28 11.69 13.00
C ILE A 145 -2.71 12.95 13.66
N ILE A 146 -3.49 14.02 13.66
CA ILE A 146 -3.08 15.32 14.20
C ILE A 146 -4.08 15.84 15.23
N GLU A 147 -3.59 16.64 16.17
CA GLU A 147 -4.40 17.46 17.05
C GLU A 147 -5.03 18.63 16.26
N THR A 148 -6.33 18.87 16.42
CA THR A 148 -7.06 19.84 15.58
C THR A 148 -7.41 21.15 16.25
N ASN A 149 -7.32 21.25 17.59
CA ASN A 149 -7.80 22.42 18.35
C ASN A 149 -6.73 23.52 18.43
N SER A 150 -5.45 23.16 18.40
CA SER A 150 -4.36 24.12 18.46
C SER A 150 -3.88 24.56 17.10
N VAL A 151 -3.29 25.76 17.03
CA VAL A 151 -2.65 26.27 15.80
C VAL A 151 -1.48 25.40 15.35
N LYS A 152 -0.80 24.75 16.29
CA LYS A 152 0.40 23.93 16.00
C LYS A 152 0.08 22.61 15.32
N LYS A 153 -1.14 22.10 15.46
CA LYS A 153 -1.59 20.82 14.85
C LYS A 153 -0.56 19.71 15.03
N LEU A 154 -0.23 19.39 16.28
CA LEU A 154 0.80 18.38 16.59
C LEU A 154 0.39 17.00 16.08
N ILE A 155 1.36 16.28 15.55
CA ILE A 155 1.19 14.87 15.16
C ILE A 155 1.11 14.05 16.46
N LEU A 156 0.02 13.30 16.64
CA LEU A 156 -0.23 12.48 17.83
C LEU A 156 0.73 11.30 17.90
N THR A 157 1.00 10.68 16.77
CA THR A 157 1.84 9.48 16.65
C THR A 157 2.43 9.37 15.24
N ASP A 158 3.60 8.78 15.14
CA ASP A 158 4.23 8.41 13.86
C ASP A 158 3.79 7.03 13.34
N LYS A 159 2.98 6.30 14.12
CA LYS A 159 2.59 4.92 13.79
C LYS A 159 1.58 4.81 12.64
N PHE A 160 0.86 5.88 12.31
CA PHE A 160 -0.09 5.97 11.22
C PHE A 160 0.43 6.83 10.07
N GLU A 161 0.39 6.30 8.86
CA GLU A 161 0.59 7.07 7.63
C GLU A 161 -0.27 6.48 6.51
N LEU A 162 -0.97 7.36 5.80
CA LEU A 162 -1.69 7.01 4.57
C LEU A 162 -1.24 7.98 3.48
N ASP A 163 -0.67 7.46 2.41
CA ASP A 163 -0.33 8.21 1.20
C ASP A 163 -1.37 7.93 0.11
N ILE A 164 -1.85 8.96 -0.55
CA ILE A 164 -2.80 8.88 -1.66
C ILE A 164 -2.17 9.55 -2.87
N ILE A 165 -2.19 8.85 -4.00
CA ILE A 165 -1.72 9.30 -5.31
C ILE A 165 -2.87 9.13 -6.29
N GLU A 166 -3.32 10.23 -6.91
CA GLU A 166 -4.40 10.29 -7.91
C GLU A 166 -3.88 10.53 -9.31
#